data_6083af2ba5a22f3365a3ba3b9add9f67
#
_entry.id   6083af2ba5a22f3365a3ba3b9add9f67
#
_cell.length_a   1.000
_cell.length_b   1.000
_cell.length_c   1.000
_cell.angle_alpha   90.00
_cell.angle_beta   90.00
_cell.angle_gamma   90.00
#
_symmetry.space_group_name_H-M   'P 1'
#
loop_
_entity.id
_entity.type
_entity.pdbx_description
1 polymer ?
#
loop_
_entity_poly.entity_id
_entity_poly.type
_entity_poly.pdbx_seq_one_letter_code
_entity_poly.pdbx_strand_id
1 'polypeptide(L)'
;MQMTISGHHLEVTDPIREYVNAKLAKLERRYEQITSTTVMLTVEKLRQKAEATVHVSGAELFAIAEHEDMYAAIDALADKLDRQIIKHKEKNRGH
;
A
#
# COMPACT_ATOMS: atom_id res chain seq x y z
N MET A 1 5.35 12.39 -1.45
CA MET A 1 5.54 11.03 -0.92
C MET A 1 6.55 10.29 -1.77
N GLN A 2 7.48 9.62 -1.15
CA GLN A 2 8.41 8.74 -1.82
C GLN A 2 7.83 7.33 -1.84
N MET A 3 7.80 6.71 -3.02
CA MET A 3 7.26 5.36 -3.13
C MET A 3 8.29 4.43 -3.76
N THR A 4 8.53 3.30 -3.11
CA THR A 4 9.39 2.26 -3.62
C THR A 4 8.55 1.02 -3.87
N ILE A 5 8.59 0.48 -5.07
CA ILE A 5 7.84 -0.72 -5.44
C ILE A 5 8.83 -1.78 -5.88
N SER A 6 8.78 -2.93 -5.22
CA SER A 6 9.66 -4.05 -5.53
C SER A 6 8.85 -5.31 -5.80
N GLY A 7 9.43 -6.22 -6.59
CA GLY A 7 8.82 -7.50 -6.87
C GLY A 7 9.67 -8.65 -6.36
N HIS A 8 9.01 -9.69 -5.87
CA HIS A 8 9.67 -10.92 -5.44
C HIS A 8 9.04 -12.07 -6.23
N HIS A 9 9.84 -12.75 -7.04
CA HIS A 9 9.36 -13.74 -8.00
C HIS A 9 8.37 -13.13 -9.00
N LEU A 10 8.52 -11.83 -9.25
CA LEU A 10 7.66 -11.07 -10.13
C LEU A 10 8.44 -9.88 -10.67
N GLU A 11 8.36 -9.67 -11.98
CA GLU A 11 8.90 -8.44 -12.55
C GLU A 11 7.82 -7.37 -12.48
N VAL A 12 8.16 -6.23 -11.89
CA VAL A 12 7.21 -5.12 -11.77
C VAL A 12 7.17 -4.39 -13.10
N THR A 13 6.12 -4.64 -13.86
CA THR A 13 5.93 -4.01 -15.18
C THR A 13 5.40 -2.59 -15.01
N ASP A 14 5.51 -1.79 -16.08
CA ASP A 14 4.98 -0.42 -16.04
C ASP A 14 3.50 -0.36 -15.72
N PRO A 15 2.63 -1.20 -16.31
CA PRO A 15 1.20 -1.18 -15.95
C PRO A 15 0.95 -1.46 -14.47
N ILE A 16 1.69 -2.42 -13.88
CA ILE A 16 1.53 -2.74 -12.47
C ILE A 16 1.99 -1.56 -11.61
N ARG A 17 3.15 -0.97 -11.98
CA ARG A 17 3.68 0.18 -11.24
C ARG A 17 2.70 1.35 -11.28
N GLU A 18 2.12 1.61 -12.45
CA GLU A 18 1.16 2.70 -12.59
C GLU A 18 -0.10 2.44 -11.79
N TYR A 19 -0.53 1.18 -11.74
CA TYR A 19 -1.72 0.82 -10.97
C TYR A 19 -1.50 1.05 -9.47
N VAL A 20 -0.35 0.59 -8.96
CA VAL A 20 -0.01 0.81 -7.55
C VAL A 20 0.05 2.31 -7.26
N ASN A 21 0.73 3.06 -8.12
CA ASN A 21 0.86 4.50 -7.92
C ASN A 21 -0.52 5.18 -7.89
N ALA A 22 -1.40 4.82 -8.83
CA ALA A 22 -2.73 5.43 -8.90
C ALA A 22 -3.55 5.12 -7.66
N LYS A 23 -3.51 3.88 -7.20
CA LYS A 23 -4.30 3.47 -6.03
C LYS A 23 -3.78 4.09 -4.74
N LEU A 24 -2.47 4.12 -4.57
CA LEU A 24 -1.89 4.62 -3.32
C LEU A 24 -1.75 6.14 -3.28
N ALA A 25 -1.79 6.80 -4.44
CA ALA A 25 -1.77 8.27 -4.47
C ALA A 25 -2.98 8.85 -3.73
N LYS A 26 -4.08 8.12 -3.69
CA LYS A 26 -5.26 8.58 -2.97
C LYS A 26 -5.01 8.68 -1.47
N LEU A 27 -4.15 7.81 -0.94
CA LEU A 27 -3.81 7.86 0.47
C LEU A 27 -3.07 9.14 0.82
N GLU A 28 -2.14 9.54 -0.06
CA GLU A 28 -1.37 10.77 0.14
C GLU A 28 -2.28 12.00 0.17
N ARG A 29 -3.31 12.00 -0.67
CA ARG A 29 -4.27 13.11 -0.68
C ARG A 29 -5.10 13.16 0.59
N ARG A 30 -5.36 12.01 1.20
CA ARG A 30 -6.14 11.94 2.43
C ARG A 30 -5.33 12.30 3.66
N TYR A 31 -4.01 12.05 3.60
CA TYR A 31 -3.18 12.22 4.79
C TYR A 31 -1.82 12.77 4.39
N GLU A 32 -1.65 14.05 4.61
CA GLU A 32 -0.46 14.77 4.18
C GLU A 32 0.81 14.36 4.92
N GLN A 33 0.69 13.67 6.05
CA GLN A 33 1.83 13.32 6.88
C GLN A 33 2.51 12.02 6.47
N ILE A 34 2.13 11.45 5.34
CA ILE A 34 2.82 10.30 4.80
C ILE A 34 4.15 10.75 4.21
N THR A 35 5.26 10.19 4.70
CA THR A 35 6.58 10.56 4.22
C THR A 35 7.07 9.61 3.14
N SER A 36 6.83 8.31 3.30
CA SER A 36 7.24 7.33 2.30
C SER A 36 6.37 6.08 2.38
N THR A 37 6.36 5.32 1.30
CA THR A 37 5.64 4.06 1.22
C THR A 37 6.50 3.03 0.51
N THR A 38 6.64 1.86 1.10
CA THR A 38 7.37 0.75 0.50
C THR A 38 6.39 -0.35 0.19
N VAL A 39 6.36 -0.80 -1.07
CA VAL A 39 5.43 -1.82 -1.53
C VAL A 39 6.23 -3.02 -2.03
N MET A 40 5.84 -4.21 -1.60
CA MET A 40 6.43 -5.45 -2.08
C MET A 40 5.32 -6.31 -2.69
N LEU A 41 5.52 -6.71 -3.95
CA LEU A 41 4.58 -7.56 -4.66
C LEU A 41 5.23 -8.94 -4.83
N THR A 42 4.53 -9.99 -4.43
CA THR A 42 5.08 -11.35 -4.46
C THR A 42 4.13 -12.28 -5.19
N VAL A 43 4.68 -13.17 -6.01
CA VAL A 43 3.92 -14.23 -6.64
C VAL A 43 4.39 -15.55 -6.04
N GLU A 44 3.49 -16.29 -5.42
CA GLU A 44 3.78 -17.61 -4.86
C GLU A 44 2.76 -18.61 -5.38
N LYS A 45 3.19 -19.50 -6.26
CA LYS A 45 2.33 -20.50 -6.87
C LYS A 45 1.08 -19.85 -7.44
N LEU A 46 -0.09 -20.14 -6.87
CA LEU A 46 -1.35 -19.60 -7.36
C LEU A 46 -1.81 -18.37 -6.59
N ARG A 47 -1.05 -17.93 -5.58
CA ARG A 47 -1.42 -16.77 -4.78
C ARG A 47 -0.51 -15.59 -5.10
N GLN A 48 -1.07 -14.42 -5.17
CA GLN A 48 -0.31 -13.20 -5.36
C GLN A 48 -0.54 -12.30 -4.17
N LYS A 49 0.54 -11.76 -3.67
CA LYS A 49 0.55 -11.02 -2.42
C LYS A 49 1.02 -9.59 -2.64
N ALA A 50 0.30 -8.63 -2.08
CA ALA A 50 0.72 -7.24 -2.09
C ALA A 50 0.81 -6.78 -0.64
N GLU A 51 1.98 -6.23 -0.27
CA GLU A 51 2.14 -5.72 1.09
C GLU A 51 2.81 -4.36 1.02
N ALA A 52 2.53 -3.54 2.01
CA ALA A 52 3.09 -2.20 2.05
C ALA A 52 3.29 -1.72 3.47
N THR A 53 4.36 -0.94 3.65
CA THR A 53 4.61 -0.20 4.88
C THR A 53 4.52 1.28 4.53
N VAL A 54 3.64 1.98 5.23
CA VAL A 54 3.44 3.40 5.04
C VAL A 54 4.03 4.12 6.25
N HIS A 55 5.03 4.96 6.00
CA HIS A 55 5.68 5.72 7.08
C HIS A 55 4.95 7.06 7.23
N VAL A 56 4.44 7.28 8.43
CA VAL A 56 3.77 8.54 8.77
C VAL A 56 4.51 9.18 9.92
N SER A 57 4.14 10.42 10.24
CA SER A 57 4.75 11.11 11.37
C SER A 57 4.44 10.33 12.66
N GLY A 58 5.48 9.79 13.28
CA GLY A 58 5.36 9.11 14.56
C GLY A 58 4.91 7.67 14.53
N ALA A 59 4.74 7.06 13.33
CA ALA A 59 4.27 5.68 13.26
C ALA A 59 4.55 5.04 11.90
N GLU A 60 4.36 3.73 11.84
CA GLU A 60 4.36 2.98 10.59
C GLU A 60 3.07 2.18 10.53
N LEU A 61 2.46 2.19 9.35
CA LEU A 61 1.24 1.42 9.11
C LEU A 61 1.58 0.31 8.12
N PHE A 62 1.16 -0.89 8.43
CA PHE A 62 1.46 -2.04 7.59
C PHE A 62 0.17 -2.75 7.19
N ALA A 63 0.09 -3.19 5.94
CA ALA A 63 -1.01 -4.01 5.48
C ALA A 63 -0.53 -5.02 4.47
N ILE A 64 -1.26 -6.12 4.37
CA ILE A 64 -0.95 -7.19 3.43
C ILE A 64 -2.27 -7.74 2.89
N ALA A 65 -2.30 -8.04 1.60
CA ALA A 65 -3.46 -8.61 0.94
C ALA A 65 -3.02 -9.70 -0.02
N GLU A 66 -3.80 -10.76 -0.13
CA GLU A 66 -3.53 -11.87 -1.04
C GLU A 66 -4.74 -12.12 -1.91
N HIS A 67 -4.49 -12.49 -3.16
CA HIS A 67 -5.54 -12.79 -4.10
C HIS A 67 -4.96 -13.62 -5.25
N GLU A 68 -5.81 -14.23 -6.05
CA GLU A 68 -5.35 -14.93 -7.24
C GLU A 68 -4.90 -13.96 -8.33
N ASP A 69 -5.40 -12.73 -8.29
CA ASP A 69 -5.10 -11.68 -9.25
C ASP A 69 -4.36 -10.55 -8.55
N MET A 70 -3.21 -10.15 -9.11
CA MET A 70 -2.39 -9.10 -8.49
C MET A 70 -3.12 -7.76 -8.41
N TYR A 71 -3.90 -7.41 -9.44
CA TYR A 71 -4.62 -6.13 -9.41
C TYR A 71 -5.64 -6.12 -8.28
N ALA A 72 -6.32 -7.24 -8.06
CA ALA A 72 -7.25 -7.36 -6.94
C ALA A 72 -6.52 -7.31 -5.60
N ALA A 73 -5.32 -7.89 -5.52
CA ALA A 73 -4.51 -7.83 -4.31
C ALA A 73 -4.12 -6.38 -4.00
N ILE A 74 -3.75 -5.63 -5.03
CA ILE A 74 -3.38 -4.22 -4.87
C ILE A 74 -4.60 -3.40 -4.42
N ASP A 75 -5.77 -3.67 -5.00
CA ASP A 75 -7.00 -2.99 -4.58
C ASP A 75 -7.30 -3.24 -3.10
N ALA A 76 -7.21 -4.50 -2.69
CA ALA A 76 -7.47 -4.87 -1.31
C ALA A 76 -6.43 -4.25 -0.37
N LEU A 77 -5.17 -4.18 -0.80
CA LEU A 77 -4.11 -3.55 -0.03
C LEU A 77 -4.42 -2.07 0.19
N ALA A 78 -4.79 -1.37 -0.88
CA ALA A 78 -5.10 0.05 -0.80
C ALA A 78 -6.27 0.31 0.15
N ASP A 79 -7.29 -0.54 0.10
CA ASP A 79 -8.44 -0.43 0.98
C ASP A 79 -8.05 -0.61 2.45
N LYS A 80 -7.20 -1.61 2.73
CA LYS A 80 -6.74 -1.85 4.09
C LYS A 80 -5.91 -0.68 4.62
N LEU A 81 -5.03 -0.14 3.79
CA LEU A 81 -4.22 1.01 4.18
C LEU A 81 -5.09 2.24 4.43
N ASP A 82 -6.10 2.45 3.60
CA ASP A 82 -7.01 3.58 3.76
C ASP A 82 -7.72 3.51 5.10
N ARG A 83 -8.18 2.33 5.48
CA ARG A 83 -8.83 2.13 6.77
C ARG A 83 -7.89 2.40 7.93
N GLN A 84 -6.65 1.95 7.82
CA GLN A 84 -5.65 2.19 8.87
C GLN A 84 -5.31 3.67 9.00
N ILE A 85 -5.24 4.38 7.87
CA ILE A 85 -4.95 5.80 7.88
C ILE A 85 -6.07 6.58 8.55
N ILE A 86 -7.33 6.23 8.23
CA ILE A 86 -8.48 6.86 8.87
C ILE A 86 -8.44 6.64 10.38
N LYS A 87 -8.17 5.40 10.78
CA LYS A 87 -8.06 5.06 12.20
C LYS A 87 -6.96 5.83 12.90
N HIS A 88 -5.81 5.96 12.24
CA HIS A 88 -4.68 6.70 12.78
C HIS A 88 -5.01 8.18 12.95
N LYS A 89 -5.68 8.77 11.97
CA LYS A 89 -6.11 10.16 12.05
C LYS A 89 -7.07 10.38 13.19
N GLU A 90 -8.03 9.49 13.37
CA GLU A 90 -9.00 9.58 14.44
C GLU A 90 -8.33 9.51 15.81
N LYS A 91 -7.36 8.61 15.94
CA LYS A 91 -6.61 8.47 17.18
C LYS A 91 -5.87 9.75 17.53
N ASN A 92 -5.26 10.37 16.55
CA ASN A 92 -4.48 11.59 16.77
C ASN A 92 -5.34 12.80 17.02
N ARG A 93 -6.60 12.76 16.57
CA ARG A 93 -7.54 13.86 16.78
C ARG A 93 -8.24 13.77 18.12
N GLY A 94 -8.16 12.63 18.76
CA GLY A 94 -8.91 12.35 19.98
C GLY A 94 -8.41 13.05 21.23
N HIS A 95 -7.58 14.04 21.06
CA HIS A 95 -7.01 14.74 22.21
C HIS A 95 -7.27 16.19 22.15
#